data_c67031123fbe6dae317bb247b0b8242d
#
_entry.id   c67031123fbe6dae317bb247b0b8242d
#
_cell.length_a   1.000
_cell.length_b   1.000
_cell.length_c   1.000
_cell.angle_alpha   90.00
_cell.angle_beta   90.00
_cell.angle_gamma   90.00
#
_symmetry.space_group_name_H-M   'P 1'
#
loop_
_entity.id
_entity.type
_entity.pdbx_description
1 polymer ?
#
loop_
_entity_poly.entity_id
_entity_poly.type
_entity_poly.pdbx_seq_one_letter_code
_entity_poly.pdbx_strand_id
1 'polypeptide(L)'
;MTALEKIIDNFAQQNKSPGSIDIEDIPNIDLYMDQVTTFMDKALGKNKRYEEDKILTKTMINNYTKAKIFPAPIKKKYSRMHIMLLIMIYHLKAILSIRDIGILFQPILSVKSQDEQEKLIQNIYTGFTKLQLSTQQNMQSTAEGIKDTAIPVKDIIEEYHDEKIEKILLVSLLAIRANAEKQLAEKVLDLYF
;
A
#
# COMPACT_ATOMS: atom_id res chain seq x y z
N MET A 1 3.07 -11.90 29.36
CA MET A 1 3.08 -11.34 28.00
C MET A 1 4.47 -11.56 27.45
N THR A 2 4.59 -12.34 26.39
CA THR A 2 5.87 -12.64 25.74
C THR A 2 6.42 -11.38 25.05
N ALA A 3 7.72 -11.37 24.70
CA ALA A 3 8.32 -10.29 23.91
C ALA A 3 7.59 -10.09 22.55
N LEU A 4 7.14 -11.21 21.96
CA LEU A 4 6.36 -11.28 20.76
C LEU A 4 5.01 -10.56 20.88
N GLU A 5 4.23 -10.87 21.91
CA GLU A 5 2.94 -10.25 22.19
C GLU A 5 3.07 -8.73 22.33
N LYS A 6 4.13 -8.26 23.00
CA LYS A 6 4.43 -6.82 23.14
C LYS A 6 4.71 -6.14 21.78
N ILE A 7 5.47 -6.81 20.89
CA ILE A 7 5.77 -6.27 19.55
C ILE A 7 4.47 -6.12 18.73
N ILE A 8 3.62 -7.16 18.75
CA ILE A 8 2.35 -7.16 18.01
C ILE A 8 1.41 -6.09 18.57
N ASP A 9 1.27 -5.96 19.89
CA ASP A 9 0.42 -4.94 20.51
C ASP A 9 0.92 -3.52 20.25
N ASN A 10 2.23 -3.28 20.34
CA ASN A 10 2.83 -1.99 20.02
C ASN A 10 2.60 -1.63 18.56
N PHE A 11 2.75 -2.57 17.64
CA PHE A 11 2.49 -2.35 16.22
C PHE A 11 1.02 -1.98 15.98
N ALA A 12 0.07 -2.71 16.56
CA ALA A 12 -1.35 -2.43 16.46
C ALA A 12 -1.72 -1.04 17.04
N GLN A 13 -1.05 -0.62 18.13
CA GLN A 13 -1.27 0.69 18.75
C GLN A 13 -0.65 1.84 17.93
N GLN A 14 0.56 1.65 17.39
CA GLN A 14 1.26 2.67 16.61
C GLN A 14 0.60 2.93 15.26
N ASN A 15 -0.01 1.92 14.65
CA ASN A 15 -0.70 2.03 13.37
C ASN A 15 -2.16 2.51 13.49
N LYS A 16 -2.53 3.20 14.57
CA LYS A 16 -3.85 3.84 14.74
C LYS A 16 -4.05 5.10 13.87
N SER A 17 -2.98 5.67 13.33
CA SER A 17 -3.08 6.83 12.41
C SER A 17 -3.14 6.35 10.96
N PRO A 18 -4.14 6.77 10.20
CA PRO A 18 -4.26 6.34 8.82
C PRO A 18 -3.06 6.81 8.00
N GLY A 19 -2.42 5.88 7.28
CA GLY A 19 -1.59 6.19 6.13
C GLY A 19 -2.44 6.57 4.91
N SER A 20 -3.76 6.71 5.10
CA SER A 20 -4.70 7.18 4.09
C SER A 20 -4.62 8.70 3.96
N ILE A 21 -4.64 9.18 2.73
CA ILE A 21 -4.72 10.60 2.40
C ILE A 21 -6.14 10.84 1.90
N ASP A 22 -6.91 11.67 2.60
CA ASP A 22 -8.26 11.99 2.16
C ASP A 22 -8.22 12.80 0.86
N ILE A 23 -9.28 12.67 0.07
CA ILE A 23 -9.35 13.35 -1.22
C ILE A 23 -9.26 14.88 -1.05
N GLU A 24 -9.75 15.42 0.07
CA GLU A 24 -9.70 16.83 0.40
C GLU A 24 -8.29 17.34 0.71
N ASP A 25 -7.41 16.46 1.18
CA ASP A 25 -6.00 16.79 1.45
C ASP A 25 -5.14 16.82 0.19
N ILE A 26 -5.66 16.31 -0.92
CA ILE A 26 -4.97 16.35 -2.21
C ILE A 26 -5.16 17.72 -2.86
N PRO A 27 -4.06 18.42 -3.24
CA PRO A 27 -4.14 19.73 -3.87
C PRO A 27 -5.08 19.76 -5.09
N ASN A 28 -6.01 20.71 -5.12
CA ASN A 28 -6.93 20.90 -6.24
C ASN A 28 -6.36 21.87 -7.28
N ILE A 29 -5.06 21.78 -7.53
CA ILE A 29 -4.31 22.52 -8.55
C ILE A 29 -3.34 21.59 -9.24
N ASP A 30 -2.98 21.92 -10.47
CA ASP A 30 -1.97 21.17 -11.20
C ASP A 30 -0.56 21.42 -10.65
N LEU A 31 0.17 20.36 -10.37
CA LEU A 31 1.50 20.39 -9.76
C LEU A 31 2.60 20.07 -10.78
N TYR A 32 3.77 20.72 -10.65
CA TYR A 32 4.98 20.28 -11.35
C TYR A 32 5.60 19.06 -10.66
N MET A 33 6.43 18.30 -11.38
CA MET A 33 7.06 17.08 -10.91
C MET A 33 7.72 17.22 -9.51
N ASP A 34 8.42 18.34 -9.26
CA ASP A 34 9.08 18.57 -7.98
C ASP A 34 8.06 18.77 -6.84
N GLN A 35 6.96 19.45 -7.12
CA GLN A 35 5.86 19.63 -6.16
C GLN A 35 5.16 18.31 -5.87
N VAL A 36 4.97 17.46 -6.91
CA VAL A 36 4.41 16.10 -6.74
C VAL A 36 5.29 15.28 -5.80
N THR A 37 6.59 15.19 -6.07
CA THR A 37 7.50 14.40 -5.21
C THR A 37 7.56 14.93 -3.79
N THR A 38 7.55 16.26 -3.61
CA THR A 38 7.51 16.89 -2.28
C THR A 38 6.20 16.60 -1.55
N PHE A 39 5.05 16.70 -2.23
CA PHE A 39 3.76 16.36 -1.67
C PHE A 39 3.72 14.89 -1.22
N MET A 40 4.12 13.97 -2.09
CA MET A 40 4.14 12.54 -1.79
C MET A 40 5.06 12.21 -0.60
N ASP A 41 6.23 12.84 -0.53
CA ASP A 41 7.18 12.62 0.58
C ASP A 41 6.63 13.16 1.90
N LYS A 42 5.97 14.33 1.89
CA LYS A 42 5.31 14.90 3.07
C LYS A 42 4.13 14.05 3.52
N ALA A 43 3.28 13.61 2.59
CA ALA A 43 2.04 12.91 2.90
C ALA A 43 2.29 11.45 3.35
N LEU A 44 3.25 10.76 2.72
CA LEU A 44 3.54 9.33 2.93
C LEU A 44 4.87 9.07 3.66
N GLY A 45 5.62 10.11 4.02
CA GLY A 45 6.94 9.98 4.64
C GLY A 45 6.94 9.18 5.94
N LYS A 46 5.83 9.19 6.69
CA LYS A 46 5.64 8.37 7.90
C LYS A 46 5.67 6.86 7.63
N ASN A 47 5.48 6.44 6.39
CA ASN A 47 5.50 5.02 5.98
C ASN A 47 6.92 4.54 5.65
N LYS A 48 7.93 5.41 5.69
CA LYS A 48 9.32 5.01 5.48
C LYS A 48 9.79 4.11 6.61
N ARG A 49 10.49 3.04 6.25
CA ARG A 49 11.16 2.17 7.22
C ARG A 49 12.49 2.76 7.69
N TYR A 50 13.21 3.40 6.76
CA TYR A 50 14.48 4.09 6.98
C TYR A 50 14.38 5.52 6.47
N GLU A 51 15.10 6.46 7.07
CA GLU A 51 15.06 7.89 6.67
C GLU A 51 15.48 8.11 5.22
N GLU A 52 16.45 7.32 4.72
CA GLU A 52 16.94 7.36 3.35
C GLU A 52 15.97 6.79 2.31
N ASP A 53 14.93 6.07 2.73
CA ASP A 53 13.94 5.52 1.82
C ASP A 53 13.25 6.62 1.01
N LYS A 54 13.00 6.35 -0.27
CA LYS A 54 12.30 7.27 -1.16
C LYS A 54 10.86 6.79 -1.38
N ILE A 55 9.90 7.65 -1.07
CA ILE A 55 8.47 7.38 -1.34
C ILE A 55 8.25 7.25 -2.85
N LEU A 56 8.54 8.32 -3.60
CA LEU A 56 8.50 8.35 -5.05
C LEU A 56 9.60 9.26 -5.58
N THR A 57 10.30 8.78 -6.60
CA THR A 57 11.28 9.58 -7.33
C THR A 57 10.75 9.98 -8.70
N LYS A 58 11.31 11.04 -9.28
CA LYS A 58 11.04 11.45 -10.67
C LYS A 58 11.22 10.29 -11.65
N THR A 59 12.27 9.48 -11.43
CA THR A 59 12.56 8.30 -12.25
C THR A 59 11.46 7.26 -12.15
N MET A 60 10.94 6.98 -10.95
CA MET A 60 9.82 6.04 -10.75
C MET A 60 8.57 6.52 -11.51
N ILE A 61 8.17 7.79 -11.35
CA ILE A 61 7.00 8.37 -12.02
C ILE A 61 7.15 8.29 -13.55
N ASN A 62 8.34 8.63 -14.08
CA ASN A 62 8.62 8.51 -15.51
C ASN A 62 8.55 7.06 -16.00
N ASN A 63 9.00 6.10 -15.19
CA ASN A 63 8.90 4.68 -15.52
C ASN A 63 7.45 4.19 -15.54
N TYR A 64 6.60 4.66 -14.64
CA TYR A 64 5.16 4.34 -14.64
C TYR A 64 4.46 4.88 -15.90
N THR A 65 4.81 6.08 -16.34
CA THR A 65 4.32 6.65 -17.60
C THR A 65 4.79 5.82 -18.80
N LYS A 66 6.08 5.43 -18.85
CA LYS A 66 6.62 4.57 -19.93
C LYS A 66 5.96 3.18 -19.95
N ALA A 67 5.67 2.63 -18.79
CA ALA A 67 4.97 1.35 -18.64
C ALA A 67 3.45 1.45 -18.93
N LYS A 68 2.93 2.65 -19.23
CA LYS A 68 1.52 2.92 -19.51
C LYS A 68 0.56 2.59 -18.37
N ILE A 69 1.05 2.51 -17.15
CA ILE A 69 0.24 2.34 -15.94
C ILE A 69 -0.17 3.66 -15.31
N PHE A 70 0.31 4.76 -15.87
CA PHE A 70 0.13 6.11 -15.37
C PHE A 70 0.06 7.09 -16.57
N PRO A 71 -0.94 7.98 -16.64
CA PRO A 71 -1.07 8.90 -17.74
C PRO A 71 0.07 9.93 -17.78
N ALA A 72 0.37 10.41 -18.97
CA ALA A 72 1.38 11.45 -19.14
C ALA A 72 0.89 12.81 -18.61
N PRO A 73 1.76 13.63 -18.02
CA PRO A 73 1.37 14.96 -17.54
C PRO A 73 1.01 15.87 -18.71
N ILE A 74 0.03 16.75 -18.53
CA ILE A 74 -0.35 17.76 -19.50
C ILE A 74 0.51 19.00 -19.29
N LYS A 75 1.26 19.43 -20.32
CA LYS A 75 2.18 20.58 -20.24
C LYS A 75 3.14 20.50 -19.03
N LYS A 76 3.65 19.30 -18.73
CA LYS A 76 4.53 18.98 -17.59
C LYS A 76 3.87 19.15 -16.20
N LYS A 77 2.56 19.25 -16.14
CA LYS A 77 1.78 19.38 -14.90
C LYS A 77 0.95 18.13 -14.64
N TYR A 78 0.83 17.77 -13.39
CA TYR A 78 0.10 16.64 -12.86
C TYR A 78 -1.15 17.14 -12.15
N SER A 79 -2.32 16.74 -12.60
CA SER A 79 -3.60 17.09 -11.99
C SER A 79 -3.85 16.29 -10.70
N ARG A 80 -4.89 16.63 -9.98
CA ARG A 80 -5.37 15.90 -8.80
C ARG A 80 -5.57 14.40 -9.08
N MET A 81 -6.11 14.06 -10.25
CA MET A 81 -6.27 12.70 -10.74
C MET A 81 -4.92 11.94 -10.76
N HIS A 82 -3.87 12.57 -11.26
CA HIS A 82 -2.53 11.98 -11.27
C HIS A 82 -2.03 11.70 -9.84
N ILE A 83 -2.29 12.59 -8.90
CA ILE A 83 -1.87 12.40 -7.49
C ILE A 83 -2.59 11.20 -6.87
N MET A 84 -3.91 11.07 -7.08
CA MET A 84 -4.69 9.91 -6.61
C MET A 84 -4.12 8.60 -7.15
N LEU A 85 -3.82 8.53 -8.45
CA LEU A 85 -3.20 7.35 -9.07
C LEU A 85 -1.83 7.05 -8.47
N LEU A 86 -0.98 8.06 -8.25
CA LEU A 86 0.34 7.86 -7.65
C LEU A 86 0.27 7.32 -6.21
N ILE A 87 -0.71 7.79 -5.42
CA ILE A 87 -0.94 7.28 -4.07
C ILE A 87 -1.34 5.80 -4.13
N MET A 88 -2.28 5.43 -5.00
CA MET A 88 -2.69 4.04 -5.18
C MET A 88 -1.52 3.17 -5.67
N ILE A 89 -0.75 3.61 -6.67
CA ILE A 89 0.44 2.90 -7.15
C ILE A 89 1.46 2.70 -6.02
N TYR A 90 1.68 3.73 -5.19
CA TYR A 90 2.61 3.62 -4.05
C TYR A 90 2.24 2.45 -3.12
N HIS A 91 0.98 2.32 -2.76
CA HIS A 91 0.53 1.24 -1.89
C HIS A 91 0.51 -0.13 -2.60
N LEU A 92 -0.01 -0.19 -3.82
CA LEU A 92 -0.15 -1.43 -4.57
C LEU A 92 1.21 -2.04 -4.95
N LYS A 93 2.21 -1.21 -5.31
CA LYS A 93 3.54 -1.69 -5.72
C LYS A 93 4.31 -2.44 -4.61
N ALA A 94 3.87 -2.32 -3.36
CA ALA A 94 4.46 -3.07 -2.25
C ALA A 94 4.15 -4.57 -2.35
N ILE A 95 3.06 -4.92 -3.03
CA ILE A 95 2.55 -6.30 -3.13
C ILE A 95 2.47 -6.77 -4.58
N LEU A 96 1.95 -5.93 -5.49
CA LEU A 96 1.74 -6.26 -6.89
C LEU A 96 2.91 -5.82 -7.77
N SER A 97 3.15 -6.57 -8.85
CA SER A 97 4.11 -6.16 -9.87
C SER A 97 3.60 -4.94 -10.66
N ILE A 98 4.50 -4.20 -11.28
CA ILE A 98 4.13 -3.08 -12.17
C ILE A 98 3.22 -3.54 -13.32
N ARG A 99 3.40 -4.77 -13.81
CA ARG A 99 2.55 -5.38 -14.83
C ARG A 99 1.12 -5.57 -14.31
N ASP A 100 0.96 -6.13 -13.12
CA ASP A 100 -0.35 -6.39 -12.51
C ASP A 100 -1.09 -5.08 -12.22
N ILE A 101 -0.39 -4.05 -11.74
CA ILE A 101 -0.96 -2.70 -11.58
C ILE A 101 -1.41 -2.14 -12.94
N GLY A 102 -0.66 -2.41 -14.01
CA GLY A 102 -1.04 -2.04 -15.37
C GLY A 102 -2.35 -2.71 -15.82
N ILE A 103 -2.48 -4.00 -15.58
CA ILE A 103 -3.70 -4.78 -15.85
C ILE A 103 -4.87 -4.20 -15.05
N LEU A 104 -4.70 -3.99 -13.75
CA LEU A 104 -5.71 -3.45 -12.85
C LEU A 104 -6.19 -2.05 -13.26
N PHE A 105 -5.30 -1.19 -13.76
CA PHE A 105 -5.64 0.19 -14.13
C PHE A 105 -6.08 0.35 -15.58
N GLN A 106 -5.87 -0.65 -16.43
CA GLN A 106 -6.21 -0.58 -17.85
C GLN A 106 -7.68 -0.21 -18.10
N PRO A 107 -8.70 -0.77 -17.41
CA PRO A 107 -10.09 -0.37 -17.61
C PRO A 107 -10.33 1.12 -17.31
N ILE A 108 -9.63 1.67 -16.33
CA ILE A 108 -9.74 3.08 -15.91
C ILE A 108 -9.08 3.98 -16.94
N LEU A 109 -7.85 3.63 -17.36
CA LEU A 109 -7.03 4.44 -18.26
C LEU A 109 -7.53 4.40 -19.71
N SER A 110 -8.36 3.42 -20.08
CA SER A 110 -8.95 3.30 -21.41
C SER A 110 -10.22 4.15 -21.59
N VAL A 111 -10.76 4.75 -20.55
CA VAL A 111 -11.92 5.67 -20.63
C VAL A 111 -11.53 6.91 -21.46
N LYS A 112 -12.27 7.17 -22.53
CA LYS A 112 -11.94 8.24 -23.50
C LYS A 112 -12.33 9.64 -23.00
N SER A 113 -13.44 9.73 -22.28
CA SER A 113 -13.90 11.00 -21.72
C SER A 113 -13.08 11.35 -20.48
N GLN A 114 -12.42 12.49 -20.50
CA GLN A 114 -11.60 12.95 -19.37
C GLN A 114 -12.44 13.14 -18.11
N ASP A 115 -13.64 13.71 -18.23
CA ASP A 115 -14.54 13.93 -17.09
C ASP A 115 -15.04 12.61 -16.47
N GLU A 116 -15.36 11.61 -17.33
CA GLU A 116 -15.76 10.28 -16.86
C GLU A 116 -14.59 9.55 -16.20
N GLN A 117 -13.40 9.63 -16.79
CA GLN A 117 -12.19 9.04 -16.22
C GLN A 117 -11.87 9.63 -14.86
N GLU A 118 -11.95 10.96 -14.72
CA GLU A 118 -11.70 11.66 -13.47
C GLU A 118 -12.71 11.24 -12.38
N LYS A 119 -14.02 11.22 -12.70
CA LYS A 119 -15.05 10.74 -11.78
C LYS A 119 -14.83 9.29 -11.35
N LEU A 120 -14.48 8.42 -12.30
CA LEU A 120 -14.20 7.02 -12.01
C LEU A 120 -13.00 6.87 -11.05
N ILE A 121 -11.91 7.60 -11.30
CA ILE A 121 -10.72 7.59 -10.43
C ILE A 121 -11.06 8.13 -9.04
N GLN A 122 -11.84 9.20 -8.94
CA GLN A 122 -12.30 9.73 -7.66
C GLN A 122 -13.12 8.70 -6.86
N ASN A 123 -14.04 8.01 -7.50
CA ASN A 123 -14.85 6.97 -6.87
C ASN A 123 -14.00 5.80 -6.38
N ILE A 124 -13.07 5.33 -7.22
CA ILE A 124 -12.14 4.24 -6.86
C ILE A 124 -11.23 4.68 -5.71
N TYR A 125 -10.68 5.90 -5.78
CA TYR A 125 -9.84 6.43 -4.73
C TYR A 125 -10.57 6.56 -3.39
N THR A 126 -11.81 7.04 -3.40
CA THR A 126 -12.66 7.10 -2.21
C THR A 126 -12.93 5.70 -1.63
N GLY A 127 -13.19 4.72 -2.49
CA GLY A 127 -13.28 3.32 -2.06
C GLY A 127 -11.98 2.80 -1.45
N PHE A 128 -10.87 3.10 -2.10
CA PHE A 128 -9.52 2.70 -1.66
C PHE A 128 -9.18 3.27 -0.27
N THR A 129 -9.44 4.55 -0.02
CA THR A 129 -9.20 5.17 1.30
C THR A 129 -10.10 4.56 2.38
N LYS A 130 -11.37 4.25 2.08
CA LYS A 130 -12.27 3.55 3.00
C LYS A 130 -11.75 2.15 3.36
N LEU A 131 -11.22 1.40 2.38
CA LEU A 131 -10.61 0.10 2.62
C LEU A 131 -9.38 0.21 3.53
N GLN A 132 -8.52 1.22 3.30
CA GLN A 132 -7.36 1.47 4.17
C GLN A 132 -7.80 1.75 5.62
N LEU A 133 -8.81 2.61 5.82
CA LEU A 133 -9.35 2.92 7.14
C LEU A 133 -9.95 1.68 7.82
N SER A 134 -10.74 0.89 7.09
CA SER A 134 -11.33 -0.35 7.61
C SER A 134 -10.25 -1.35 8.03
N THR A 135 -9.25 -1.56 7.18
CA THR A 135 -8.12 -2.47 7.49
C THR A 135 -7.39 -2.03 8.76
N GLN A 136 -7.21 -0.72 8.94
CA GLN A 136 -6.57 -0.17 10.11
C GLN A 136 -7.42 -0.32 11.38
N GLN A 137 -8.73 -0.07 11.32
CA GLN A 137 -9.65 -0.27 12.44
C GLN A 137 -9.65 -1.73 12.91
N ASN A 138 -9.46 -2.67 11.99
CA ASN A 138 -9.39 -4.10 12.26
C ASN A 138 -7.98 -4.59 12.66
N MET A 139 -7.00 -3.67 12.80
CA MET A 139 -5.61 -4.05 13.09
C MET A 139 -5.47 -4.78 14.44
N GLN A 140 -6.30 -4.44 15.43
CA GLN A 140 -6.29 -5.12 16.74
C GLN A 140 -6.79 -6.55 16.64
N SER A 141 -7.87 -6.80 15.93
CA SER A 141 -8.37 -8.17 15.69
C SER A 141 -7.39 -8.98 14.81
N THR A 142 -6.72 -8.32 13.87
CA THR A 142 -5.64 -8.92 13.08
C THR A 142 -4.46 -9.30 13.96
N ALA A 143 -4.06 -8.44 14.91
CA ALA A 143 -3.01 -8.72 15.86
C ALA A 143 -3.35 -9.90 16.78
N GLU A 144 -4.60 -9.98 17.25
CA GLU A 144 -5.11 -11.12 18.02
C GLU A 144 -5.07 -12.42 17.19
N GLY A 145 -5.55 -12.39 15.95
CA GLY A 145 -5.48 -13.54 15.05
C GLY A 145 -4.04 -13.97 14.69
N ILE A 146 -3.08 -13.05 14.70
CA ILE A 146 -1.66 -13.39 14.56
C ILE A 146 -1.16 -14.12 15.83
N LYS A 147 -1.54 -13.66 17.03
CA LYS A 147 -1.20 -14.31 18.29
C LYS A 147 -1.74 -15.73 18.34
N ASP A 148 -2.99 -15.94 17.96
CA ASP A 148 -3.61 -17.26 17.94
C ASP A 148 -2.91 -18.21 16.95
N THR A 149 -2.51 -17.70 15.78
CA THR A 149 -1.78 -18.48 14.77
C THR A 149 -0.32 -18.75 15.19
N ALA A 150 0.25 -17.95 16.08
CA ALA A 150 1.59 -18.17 16.63
C ALA A 150 1.63 -19.28 17.70
N ILE A 151 0.49 -19.78 18.18
CA ILE A 151 0.43 -20.86 19.18
C ILE A 151 1.16 -22.13 18.70
N PRO A 152 0.98 -22.63 17.46
CA PRO A 152 1.77 -23.76 16.96
C PRO A 152 3.28 -23.50 16.88
N VAL A 153 3.69 -22.23 16.78
CA VAL A 153 5.09 -21.80 16.80
C VAL A 153 5.67 -21.96 18.22
N LYS A 154 4.85 -21.76 19.26
CA LYS A 154 5.30 -21.97 20.66
C LYS A 154 5.75 -23.39 20.93
N ASP A 155 5.05 -24.38 20.39
CA ASP A 155 5.41 -25.80 20.57
C ASP A 155 6.81 -26.09 19.97
N ILE A 156 7.12 -25.45 18.83
CA ILE A 156 8.44 -25.52 18.17
C ILE A 156 9.50 -24.78 19.02
N ILE A 157 9.13 -23.62 19.59
CA ILE A 157 10.03 -22.78 20.39
C ILE A 157 10.35 -23.42 21.72
N GLU A 158 9.40 -24.08 22.35
CA GLU A 158 9.61 -24.81 23.64
C GLU A 158 10.64 -25.92 23.49
N GLU A 159 10.80 -26.51 22.30
CA GLU A 159 11.83 -27.48 21.97
C GLU A 159 13.24 -26.85 21.89
N TYR A 160 13.36 -25.61 21.39
CA TYR A 160 14.66 -24.96 21.06
C TYR A 160 15.10 -23.91 22.07
N HIS A 161 14.19 -23.35 22.89
CA HIS A 161 14.45 -22.32 23.92
C HIS A 161 15.31 -21.11 23.46
N ASP A 162 15.21 -20.69 22.18
CA ASP A 162 16.01 -19.60 21.62
C ASP A 162 15.10 -18.44 21.12
N GLU A 163 15.21 -17.30 21.79
CA GLU A 163 14.47 -16.07 21.43
C GLU A 163 14.70 -15.59 19.98
N LYS A 164 15.86 -15.91 19.39
CA LYS A 164 16.15 -15.58 17.99
C LYS A 164 15.33 -16.43 17.04
N ILE A 165 15.17 -17.72 17.36
CA ILE A 165 14.33 -18.66 16.58
C ILE A 165 12.88 -18.18 16.61
N GLU A 166 12.36 -17.77 17.77
CA GLU A 166 11.02 -17.17 17.88
C GLU A 166 10.82 -16.01 16.93
N LYS A 167 11.75 -15.04 16.92
CA LYS A 167 11.69 -13.87 16.06
C LYS A 167 11.76 -14.24 14.56
N ILE A 168 12.61 -15.19 14.19
CA ILE A 168 12.72 -15.69 12.81
C ILE A 168 11.39 -16.34 12.37
N LEU A 169 10.82 -17.20 13.19
CA LEU A 169 9.57 -17.89 12.89
C LEU A 169 8.39 -16.92 12.80
N LEU A 170 8.35 -15.88 13.64
CA LEU A 170 7.35 -14.83 13.51
C LEU A 170 7.44 -14.08 12.18
N VAL A 171 8.64 -13.63 11.81
CA VAL A 171 8.84 -12.96 10.53
C VAL A 171 8.43 -13.88 9.37
N SER A 172 8.79 -15.18 9.47
CA SER A 172 8.41 -16.18 8.46
C SER A 172 6.90 -16.36 8.38
N LEU A 173 6.19 -16.45 9.50
CA LEU A 173 4.74 -16.54 9.55
C LEU A 173 4.07 -15.34 8.88
N LEU A 174 4.50 -14.13 9.22
CA LEU A 174 3.97 -12.89 8.62
C LEU A 174 4.23 -12.83 7.11
N ALA A 175 5.41 -13.24 6.66
CA ALA A 175 5.75 -13.29 5.24
C ALA A 175 4.92 -14.33 4.47
N ILE A 176 4.68 -15.50 5.06
CA ILE A 176 3.84 -16.56 4.46
C ILE A 176 2.39 -16.07 4.32
N ARG A 177 1.83 -15.43 5.35
CA ARG A 177 0.46 -14.86 5.28
C ARG A 177 0.35 -13.78 4.21
N ALA A 178 1.28 -12.82 4.19
CA ALA A 178 1.30 -11.77 3.18
C ALA A 178 1.39 -12.33 1.76
N ASN A 179 2.18 -13.41 1.57
CA ASN A 179 2.28 -14.08 0.28
C ASN A 179 0.97 -14.80 -0.11
N ALA A 180 0.24 -15.40 0.83
CA ALA A 180 -1.04 -16.02 0.55
C ALA A 180 -2.09 -14.98 0.12
N GLU A 181 -2.16 -13.84 0.79
CA GLU A 181 -3.03 -12.71 0.41
C GLU A 181 -2.65 -12.13 -0.96
N LYS A 182 -1.35 -12.00 -1.25
CA LYS A 182 -0.85 -11.61 -2.56
C LYS A 182 -1.30 -12.58 -3.65
N GLN A 183 -1.12 -13.90 -3.44
CA GLN A 183 -1.54 -14.92 -4.42
C GLN A 183 -3.05 -14.88 -4.68
N LEU A 184 -3.85 -14.60 -3.65
CA LEU A 184 -5.29 -14.40 -3.82
C LEU A 184 -5.60 -13.17 -4.68
N ALA A 185 -4.91 -12.05 -4.45
CA ALA A 185 -5.05 -10.85 -5.26
C ALA A 185 -4.65 -11.08 -6.73
N GLU A 186 -3.52 -11.78 -6.97
CA GLU A 186 -3.08 -12.18 -8.31
C GLU A 186 -4.12 -13.09 -9.00
N LYS A 187 -4.72 -14.01 -8.25
CA LYS A 187 -5.78 -14.89 -8.78
C LYS A 187 -7.04 -14.12 -9.19
N VAL A 188 -7.42 -13.11 -8.42
CA VAL A 188 -8.53 -12.21 -8.78
C VAL A 188 -8.21 -11.43 -10.05
N LEU A 189 -6.98 -10.91 -10.19
CA LEU A 189 -6.53 -10.25 -11.42
C LEU A 189 -6.64 -11.19 -12.63
N ASP A 190 -6.12 -12.41 -12.53
CA ASP A 190 -6.15 -13.40 -13.62
C ASP A 190 -7.56 -13.80 -14.06
N LEU A 191 -8.56 -13.70 -13.16
CA LEU A 191 -9.92 -14.14 -13.43
C LEU A 191 -10.83 -13.03 -13.98
N TYR A 192 -10.56 -11.78 -13.67
CA TYR A 192 -11.49 -10.68 -13.92
C TYR A 192 -10.93 -9.52 -14.75
N PHE A 193 -9.63 -9.53 -15.03
CA PHE A 193 -8.94 -8.52 -15.83
C PHE A 193 -8.08 -9.12 -16.95
#